data_6080ea54f72d480d9612cc0ff18da7ec
#
_entry.id   6080ea54f72d480d9612cc0ff18da7ec
#
_cell.length_a   1.000
_cell.length_b   1.000
_cell.length_c   1.000
_cell.angle_alpha   90.00
_cell.angle_beta   90.00
_cell.angle_gamma   90.00
#
_symmetry.space_group_name_H-M   'P 1'
#
loop_
_entity.id
_entity.type
_entity.pdbx_description
1 polymer ?
#
loop_
_entity_poly.entity_id
_entity_poly.type
_entity_poly.pdbx_seq_one_letter_code
_entity_poly.pdbx_strand_id
1 'polypeptide(L)'
;MKKKICRLLLNTLCILLVLVMGTLTFVSCAGQEKDPVLEYGDVRISLSMYEFMLSRMKGTLARNKYDVTPLSEFWGQTHPGQEITNEEYYNKSILDNCKNYLAALVIFEEEGLTLSDAALSEIEEEIGFYIEYDCGGSEEKMDALLSKYGIDTDTLRSIYQIEAKYQAVISHLYGDGGSQISDSVKEQYYRENYYRFKQILISNFYYEYEVDDDGNMIYFDSESGLPLYDSTNGVYHYDEDGNRLEDGYGVDIRFDEDGDPIYDKKNGVPAPKTDEDGNAVKHYFSDEEMAEREQAAKTLCNEVSGGKFSLFESKMDDWKVYEGAGEYYSDGYYLSDLESSGYTENMLDMLSSLKKMKVGDAKIIESENGYHVIMKYELDKGKYSDSDYAEWFANFDNSLITKLFIDRCEKFYSEIKTVEENLKKAKSIKSIGTNFDY
;
A
#
# COMPACT_ATOMS: atom_id res chain seq x y z
N MET A 1 -22.89 -0.88 6.51
CA MET A 1 -22.52 0.27 5.66
C MET A 1 -22.23 1.52 6.49
N LYS A 2 -22.94 1.89 7.55
CA LYS A 2 -22.66 3.04 8.41
C LYS A 2 -21.35 2.93 9.22
N LYS A 3 -20.98 1.74 9.72
CA LYS A 3 -19.69 1.50 10.45
C LYS A 3 -18.41 1.74 9.59
N LYS A 4 -18.47 1.50 8.27
CA LYS A 4 -17.32 1.75 7.37
C LYS A 4 -17.11 3.24 7.06
N ILE A 5 -18.18 4.01 7.03
CA ILE A 5 -18.13 5.45 6.72
C ILE A 5 -17.58 6.25 7.91
N CYS A 6 -17.90 5.86 9.15
CA CYS A 6 -17.34 6.49 10.35
C CYS A 6 -15.82 6.27 10.47
N ARG A 7 -15.32 5.05 10.18
CA ARG A 7 -13.87 4.76 10.20
C ARG A 7 -13.08 5.52 9.13
N LEU A 8 -13.68 5.78 7.96
CA LEU A 8 -13.02 6.55 6.90
C LEU A 8 -12.93 8.06 7.24
N LEU A 9 -13.90 8.59 7.98
CA LEU A 9 -13.91 9.98 8.43
C LEU A 9 -12.97 10.22 9.63
N LEU A 10 -12.76 9.23 10.50
CA LEU A 10 -11.84 9.34 11.63
C LEU A 10 -10.37 9.40 11.19
N ASN A 11 -9.99 8.66 10.15
CA ASN A 11 -8.61 8.68 9.62
C ASN A 11 -8.24 9.99 8.90
N THR A 12 -9.21 10.82 8.54
CA THR A 12 -8.98 12.09 7.83
C THR A 12 -9.02 13.31 8.78
N LEU A 13 -9.40 13.15 10.04
CA LEU A 13 -9.60 14.27 10.97
C LEU A 13 -8.46 14.51 11.96
N CYS A 14 -7.41 13.69 11.97
CA CYS A 14 -6.24 13.85 12.84
C CYS A 14 -5.25 14.95 12.39
N ILE A 15 -5.63 15.82 11.47
CA ILE A 15 -4.72 16.81 10.88
C ILE A 15 -5.28 18.21 11.07
N LEU A 16 -5.33 18.72 12.30
CA LEU A 16 -5.38 20.19 12.54
C LEU A 16 -5.34 20.48 14.03
N LEU A 17 -4.18 20.90 14.55
CA LEU A 17 -4.18 21.67 15.81
C LEU A 17 -3.00 22.63 15.90
N VAL A 18 -3.35 23.90 15.98
CA VAL A 18 -2.47 25.06 16.18
C VAL A 18 -2.40 25.39 17.67
N LEU A 19 -1.20 25.75 18.11
CA LEU A 19 -0.78 26.22 19.44
C LEU A 19 -1.68 27.30 20.08
N VAL A 20 -2.05 27.07 21.32
CA VAL A 20 -2.29 28.16 22.30
C VAL A 20 -1.59 27.80 23.61
N MET A 21 -0.66 28.67 24.06
CA MET A 21 0.02 28.56 25.34
C MET A 21 -0.92 28.97 26.50
N GLY A 22 -1.09 28.07 27.44
CA GLY A 22 -1.68 28.37 28.75
C GLY A 22 -0.92 27.60 29.83
N THR A 23 -0.27 28.33 30.72
CA THR A 23 0.45 27.77 31.87
C THR A 23 -0.53 27.12 32.83
N LEU A 24 -0.58 25.82 32.86
CA LEU A 24 -1.20 25.03 33.92
C LEU A 24 -0.15 24.12 34.54
N THR A 25 -0.08 24.22 35.85
CA THR A 25 0.75 23.42 36.74
C THR A 25 0.63 21.94 36.42
N PHE A 26 1.74 21.33 36.06
CA PHE A 26 1.85 19.89 35.82
C PHE A 26 1.40 19.12 37.07
N VAL A 27 0.19 18.61 37.06
CA VAL A 27 -0.11 17.39 37.79
C VAL A 27 0.37 16.27 36.92
N SER A 28 1.58 15.79 37.24
CA SER A 28 2.06 14.50 36.74
C SER A 28 0.98 13.45 37.10
N CYS A 29 0.16 13.08 36.13
CA CYS A 29 -0.65 11.87 36.21
C CYS A 29 0.26 10.64 35.92
N ALA A 30 1.43 10.62 36.59
CA ALA A 30 2.13 9.40 36.89
C ALA A 30 1.47 8.81 38.14
N GLY A 31 0.26 8.31 38.00
CA GLY A 31 -0.19 7.24 38.89
C GLY A 31 0.91 6.19 38.77
N GLN A 32 1.46 5.74 39.88
CA GLN A 32 2.50 4.71 39.92
C GLN A 32 1.93 3.54 39.08
N GLU A 33 2.35 3.45 37.80
CA GLU A 33 1.95 2.33 36.94
C GLU A 33 2.43 1.07 37.62
N LYS A 34 1.47 0.24 38.03
CA LYS A 34 1.76 -1.03 38.67
C LYS A 34 2.45 -1.94 37.65
N ASP A 35 3.54 -2.56 38.08
CA ASP A 35 4.29 -3.53 37.28
C ASP A 35 4.82 -2.99 35.92
N PRO A 36 5.75 -2.01 35.91
CA PRO A 36 6.37 -1.56 34.67
C PRO A 36 7.18 -2.67 34.01
N VAL A 37 7.06 -2.82 32.70
CA VAL A 37 7.90 -3.76 31.89
C VAL A 37 9.09 -3.04 31.26
N LEU A 38 8.98 -1.73 30.98
CA LEU A 38 10.05 -0.87 30.49
C LEU A 38 10.13 0.41 31.32
N GLU A 39 11.36 0.89 31.56
CA GLU A 39 11.66 2.10 32.31
C GLU A 39 12.75 2.92 31.63
N TYR A 40 12.59 4.28 31.62
CA TYR A 40 13.62 5.25 31.30
C TYR A 40 13.45 6.45 32.25
N GLY A 41 14.36 6.61 33.19
CA GLY A 41 14.16 7.62 34.27
C GLY A 41 12.85 7.37 35.03
N ASP A 42 11.97 8.36 34.98
CA ASP A 42 10.63 8.29 35.61
C ASP A 42 9.53 7.86 34.64
N VAL A 43 9.84 7.75 33.33
CA VAL A 43 8.89 7.32 32.29
C VAL A 43 8.81 5.80 32.23
N ARG A 44 7.60 5.25 32.09
CA ARG A 44 7.35 3.82 32.20
C ARG A 44 6.32 3.34 31.18
N ILE A 45 6.44 2.07 30.79
CA ILE A 45 5.39 1.31 30.11
C ILE A 45 4.96 0.16 31.01
N SER A 46 3.67 0.08 31.28
CA SER A 46 3.09 -0.95 32.17
C SER A 46 2.98 -2.32 31.50
N LEU A 47 2.87 -3.33 32.34
CA LEU A 47 2.52 -4.71 31.91
C LEU A 47 1.17 -4.74 31.20
N SER A 48 0.19 -3.97 31.72
CA SER A 48 -1.15 -3.88 31.14
C SER A 48 -1.14 -3.34 29.71
N MET A 49 -0.36 -2.29 29.44
CA MET A 49 -0.19 -1.75 28.08
C MET A 49 0.47 -2.77 27.16
N TYR A 50 1.53 -3.44 27.60
CA TYR A 50 2.21 -4.46 26.81
C TYR A 50 1.25 -5.63 26.43
N GLU A 51 0.51 -6.16 27.42
CA GLU A 51 -0.48 -7.21 27.17
C GLU A 51 -1.60 -6.74 26.25
N PHE A 52 -2.07 -5.52 26.40
CA PHE A 52 -3.08 -4.94 25.53
C PHE A 52 -2.60 -4.83 24.06
N MET A 53 -1.36 -4.38 23.84
CA MET A 53 -0.76 -4.35 22.50
C MET A 53 -0.61 -5.75 21.90
N LEU A 54 -0.27 -6.76 22.70
CA LEU A 54 -0.28 -8.16 22.26
C LEU A 54 -1.68 -8.60 21.83
N SER A 55 -2.73 -8.20 22.56
CA SER A 55 -4.11 -8.54 22.20
C SER A 55 -4.55 -7.93 20.88
N ARG A 56 -4.16 -6.69 20.59
CA ARG A 56 -4.37 -6.01 19.30
C ARG A 56 -3.63 -6.71 18.15
N MET A 57 -2.35 -7.07 18.37
CA MET A 57 -1.58 -7.82 17.37
C MET A 57 -2.25 -9.17 17.06
N LYS A 58 -2.73 -9.88 18.08
CA LYS A 58 -3.47 -11.12 17.89
C LYS A 58 -4.76 -10.91 17.08
N GLY A 59 -5.48 -9.81 17.30
CA GLY A 59 -6.64 -9.41 16.50
C GLY A 59 -6.28 -9.17 15.02
N THR A 60 -5.16 -8.51 14.76
CA THR A 60 -4.65 -8.29 13.41
C THR A 60 -4.31 -9.60 12.71
N LEU A 61 -3.64 -10.51 13.38
CA LEU A 61 -3.33 -11.85 12.84
C LEU A 61 -4.61 -12.63 12.49
N ALA A 62 -5.62 -12.60 13.38
CA ALA A 62 -6.90 -13.24 13.11
C ALA A 62 -7.64 -12.64 11.90
N ARG A 63 -7.61 -11.32 11.73
CA ARG A 63 -8.16 -10.64 10.54
C ARG A 63 -7.46 -11.07 9.25
N ASN A 64 -6.16 -11.36 9.32
CA ASN A 64 -5.36 -11.88 8.21
C ASN A 64 -5.51 -13.41 8.05
N LYS A 65 -6.56 -14.00 8.65
CA LYS A 65 -6.95 -15.40 8.52
C LYS A 65 -5.94 -16.42 9.10
N TYR A 66 -5.00 -16.00 9.96
CA TYR A 66 -4.19 -16.93 10.72
C TYR A 66 -5.03 -17.60 11.82
N ASP A 67 -4.80 -18.89 12.07
CA ASP A 67 -5.34 -19.56 13.24
C ASP A 67 -4.58 -19.12 14.49
N VAL A 68 -5.18 -18.24 15.27
CA VAL A 68 -4.60 -17.65 16.49
C VAL A 68 -5.12 -18.29 17.78
N THR A 69 -5.79 -19.45 17.70
CA THR A 69 -6.20 -20.18 18.90
C THR A 69 -4.98 -20.57 19.75
N PRO A 70 -5.11 -20.69 21.07
CA PRO A 70 -3.95 -20.99 21.93
C PRO A 70 -3.24 -22.30 21.62
N LEU A 71 -3.95 -23.25 20.98
CA LEU A 71 -3.41 -24.58 20.62
C LEU A 71 -2.97 -24.66 19.14
N SER A 72 -3.06 -23.58 18.40
CA SER A 72 -2.65 -23.54 16.99
C SER A 72 -1.17 -23.86 16.82
N GLU A 73 -0.86 -24.67 15.82
CA GLU A 73 0.53 -24.97 15.40
C GLU A 73 1.26 -23.72 14.89
N PHE A 74 0.53 -22.69 14.43
CA PHE A 74 1.07 -21.42 13.97
C PHE A 74 2.08 -20.81 14.95
N TRP A 75 1.79 -20.88 16.26
CA TRP A 75 2.66 -20.29 17.27
C TRP A 75 4.04 -20.95 17.39
N GLY A 76 4.12 -22.26 17.11
CA GLY A 76 5.35 -23.03 17.15
C GLY A 76 6.15 -23.05 15.82
N GLN A 77 5.55 -22.53 14.74
CA GLN A 77 6.24 -22.45 13.45
C GLN A 77 7.35 -21.39 13.50
N THR A 78 8.44 -21.65 12.78
CA THR A 78 9.51 -20.67 12.60
C THR A 78 9.01 -19.47 11.83
N HIS A 79 9.26 -18.26 12.33
CA HIS A 79 8.85 -17.03 11.63
C HIS A 79 9.66 -16.86 10.34
N PRO A 80 9.04 -16.50 9.20
CA PRO A 80 9.75 -16.32 7.94
C PRO A 80 10.97 -15.38 8.07
N GLY A 81 12.12 -15.84 7.63
CA GLY A 81 13.36 -15.06 7.69
C GLY A 81 14.01 -14.93 9.08
N GLN A 82 13.51 -15.63 10.10
CA GLN A 82 14.02 -15.60 11.48
C GLN A 82 14.39 -17.03 11.97
N GLU A 83 15.13 -17.13 13.06
CA GLU A 83 15.46 -18.41 13.72
C GLU A 83 14.59 -18.70 14.96
N ILE A 84 13.55 -17.88 15.19
CA ILE A 84 12.66 -17.95 16.35
C ILE A 84 11.23 -18.30 15.92
N THR A 85 10.41 -18.77 16.88
CA THR A 85 9.00 -19.10 16.62
C THR A 85 8.16 -17.85 16.39
N ASN A 86 6.97 -18.01 15.78
CA ASN A 86 6.01 -16.92 15.66
C ASN A 86 5.63 -16.33 17.02
N GLU A 87 5.44 -17.16 18.05
CA GLU A 87 5.17 -16.69 19.40
C GLU A 87 6.28 -15.78 19.92
N GLU A 88 7.52 -16.22 19.83
CA GLU A 88 8.68 -15.43 20.27
C GLU A 88 8.85 -14.15 19.46
N TYR A 89 8.67 -14.24 18.15
CA TYR A 89 8.75 -13.10 17.24
C TYR A 89 7.75 -11.99 17.60
N TYR A 90 6.46 -12.35 17.73
CA TYR A 90 5.43 -11.32 18.01
C TYR A 90 5.52 -10.78 19.43
N ASN A 91 5.87 -11.60 20.44
CA ASN A 91 6.11 -11.10 21.78
C ASN A 91 7.26 -10.08 21.79
N LYS A 92 8.37 -10.38 21.11
CA LYS A 92 9.51 -9.48 20.99
C LYS A 92 9.17 -8.21 20.19
N SER A 93 8.50 -8.36 19.06
CA SER A 93 8.11 -7.24 18.20
C SER A 93 7.25 -6.22 18.94
N ILE A 94 6.28 -6.68 19.75
CA ILE A 94 5.46 -5.78 20.57
C ILE A 94 6.27 -5.14 21.70
N LEU A 95 7.21 -5.86 22.31
CA LEU A 95 8.10 -5.24 23.31
C LEU A 95 8.98 -4.15 22.69
N ASP A 96 9.49 -4.36 21.48
CA ASP A 96 10.29 -3.37 20.75
C ASP A 96 9.40 -2.17 20.34
N ASN A 97 8.14 -2.40 19.95
CA ASN A 97 7.19 -1.31 19.74
C ASN A 97 6.90 -0.51 21.01
N CYS A 98 6.77 -1.18 22.16
CA CYS A 98 6.64 -0.51 23.46
C CYS A 98 7.88 0.36 23.81
N LYS A 99 9.10 -0.01 23.36
CA LYS A 99 10.28 0.86 23.50
C LYS A 99 10.15 2.14 22.67
N ASN A 100 9.54 2.05 21.46
CA ASN A 100 9.25 3.25 20.67
C ASN A 100 8.26 4.18 21.37
N TYR A 101 7.21 3.63 21.98
CA TYR A 101 6.29 4.43 22.79
C TYR A 101 6.99 5.08 23.98
N LEU A 102 7.83 4.33 24.70
CA LEU A 102 8.60 4.87 25.81
C LEU A 102 9.53 6.01 25.38
N ALA A 103 10.27 5.80 24.29
CA ALA A 103 11.14 6.83 23.72
C ALA A 103 10.35 8.07 23.28
N ALA A 104 9.17 7.86 22.68
CA ALA A 104 8.28 8.97 22.31
C ALA A 104 7.81 9.77 23.53
N LEU A 105 7.45 9.10 24.63
CA LEU A 105 7.08 9.78 25.88
C LEU A 105 8.25 10.60 26.45
N VAL A 106 9.47 10.07 26.39
CA VAL A 106 10.67 10.81 26.81
C VAL A 106 10.85 12.06 25.94
N ILE A 107 10.75 11.93 24.61
CA ILE A 107 10.85 13.07 23.69
C ILE A 107 9.73 14.08 23.96
N PHE A 108 8.50 13.62 24.22
CA PHE A 108 7.36 14.47 24.52
C PHE A 108 7.62 15.35 25.76
N GLU A 109 8.22 14.78 26.79
CA GLU A 109 8.59 15.50 28.01
C GLU A 109 9.80 16.44 27.78
N GLU A 110 10.86 15.96 27.10
CA GLU A 110 12.05 16.78 26.83
C GLU A 110 11.74 18.00 25.94
N GLU A 111 10.83 17.87 24.96
CA GLU A 111 10.39 18.95 24.08
C GLU A 111 9.30 19.83 24.74
N GLY A 112 8.87 19.52 25.97
CA GLY A 112 7.85 20.26 26.69
C GLY A 112 6.48 20.28 26.00
N LEU A 113 6.13 19.22 25.28
CA LEU A 113 4.86 19.11 24.57
C LEU A 113 3.70 18.87 25.54
N THR A 114 2.50 19.26 25.11
CA THR A 114 1.25 19.00 25.83
C THR A 114 0.20 18.51 24.85
N LEU A 115 -0.67 17.59 25.27
CA LEU A 115 -1.86 17.27 24.50
C LEU A 115 -2.82 18.47 24.53
N SER A 116 -3.45 18.72 23.40
CA SER A 116 -4.47 19.76 23.30
C SER A 116 -5.78 19.30 23.94
N ASP A 117 -6.62 20.26 24.33
CA ASP A 117 -7.96 19.97 24.84
C ASP A 117 -8.79 19.19 23.81
N ALA A 118 -8.61 19.43 22.51
CA ALA A 118 -9.27 18.68 21.46
C ALA A 118 -8.83 17.21 21.43
N ALA A 119 -7.53 16.92 21.50
CA ALA A 119 -7.04 15.53 21.54
C ALA A 119 -7.55 14.79 22.79
N LEU A 120 -7.62 15.45 23.93
CA LEU A 120 -8.20 14.87 25.13
C LEU A 120 -9.72 14.63 24.98
N SER A 121 -10.46 15.54 24.34
CA SER A 121 -11.88 15.38 24.05
C SER A 121 -12.15 14.22 23.10
N GLU A 122 -11.35 14.07 22.05
CA GLU A 122 -11.45 12.95 21.09
C GLU A 122 -11.27 11.60 21.79
N ILE A 123 -10.34 11.48 22.73
CA ILE A 123 -10.14 10.26 23.53
C ILE A 123 -11.40 9.94 24.34
N GLU A 124 -11.96 10.93 25.03
CA GLU A 124 -13.17 10.71 25.85
C GLU A 124 -14.40 10.42 24.99
N GLU A 125 -14.51 11.04 23.81
CA GLU A 125 -15.57 10.75 22.85
C GLU A 125 -15.48 9.33 22.31
N GLU A 126 -14.27 8.83 21.99
CA GLU A 126 -14.06 7.47 21.51
C GLU A 126 -14.41 6.44 22.61
N ILE A 127 -13.93 6.66 23.83
CA ILE A 127 -14.27 5.79 24.96
C ILE A 127 -15.77 5.83 25.25
N GLY A 128 -16.37 7.03 25.24
CA GLY A 128 -17.81 7.21 25.41
C GLY A 128 -18.62 6.49 24.35
N PHE A 129 -18.14 6.49 23.10
CA PHE A 129 -18.76 5.73 22.02
C PHE A 129 -18.81 4.22 22.33
N TYR A 130 -17.70 3.62 22.76
CA TYR A 130 -17.69 2.19 23.13
C TYR A 130 -18.58 1.91 24.33
N ILE A 131 -18.57 2.75 25.36
CA ILE A 131 -19.45 2.61 26.54
C ILE A 131 -20.93 2.63 26.10
N GLU A 132 -21.31 3.55 25.24
CA GLU A 132 -22.71 3.68 24.79
C GLU A 132 -23.13 2.51 23.89
N TYR A 133 -22.37 2.22 22.85
CA TYR A 133 -22.77 1.27 21.79
C TYR A 133 -22.52 -0.19 22.14
N ASP A 134 -21.40 -0.51 22.82
CA ASP A 134 -21.04 -1.89 23.13
C ASP A 134 -21.54 -2.32 24.52
N CYS A 135 -21.69 -1.33 25.44
CA CYS A 135 -22.00 -1.58 26.85
C CYS A 135 -23.34 -0.99 27.31
N GLY A 136 -24.07 -0.30 26.42
CA GLY A 136 -25.39 0.28 26.72
C GLY A 136 -25.31 1.36 27.80
N GLY A 137 -24.29 2.20 27.80
CA GLY A 137 -24.05 3.31 28.69
C GLY A 137 -23.46 2.91 30.05
N SER A 138 -22.94 1.69 30.21
CA SER A 138 -22.40 1.20 31.49
C SER A 138 -20.88 1.00 31.43
N GLU A 139 -20.14 1.85 32.18
CA GLU A 139 -18.69 1.73 32.34
C GLU A 139 -18.29 0.43 33.05
N GLU A 140 -19.09 -0.06 34.03
CA GLU A 140 -18.86 -1.37 34.68
C GLU A 140 -18.88 -2.53 33.68
N LYS A 141 -19.77 -2.46 32.66
CA LYS A 141 -19.78 -3.48 31.61
C LYS A 141 -18.58 -3.32 30.67
N MET A 142 -18.14 -2.09 30.41
CA MET A 142 -16.93 -1.82 29.63
C MET A 142 -15.71 -2.40 30.33
N ASP A 143 -15.55 -2.19 31.63
CA ASP A 143 -14.47 -2.79 32.45
C ASP A 143 -14.50 -4.32 32.40
N ALA A 144 -15.70 -4.91 32.54
CA ALA A 144 -15.87 -6.36 32.44
C ALA A 144 -15.46 -6.90 31.06
N LEU A 145 -15.71 -6.12 30.01
CA LEU A 145 -15.34 -6.45 28.63
C LEU A 145 -13.83 -6.32 28.40
N LEU A 146 -13.23 -5.23 28.89
CA LEU A 146 -11.80 -4.94 28.79
C LEU A 146 -10.94 -5.88 29.64
N SER A 147 -11.49 -6.46 30.71
CA SER A 147 -10.78 -7.39 31.60
C SER A 147 -10.23 -8.63 30.87
N LYS A 148 -10.79 -9.00 29.71
CA LYS A 148 -10.28 -10.06 28.82
C LYS A 148 -8.87 -9.76 28.31
N TYR A 149 -8.55 -8.48 28.22
CA TYR A 149 -7.27 -7.95 27.74
C TYR A 149 -6.35 -7.50 28.88
N GLY A 150 -6.79 -7.69 30.12
CA GLY A 150 -6.02 -7.33 31.32
C GLY A 150 -6.07 -5.85 31.69
N ILE A 151 -7.04 -5.09 31.20
CA ILE A 151 -7.21 -3.66 31.44
C ILE A 151 -8.64 -3.31 31.87
N ASP A 152 -8.82 -2.07 32.30
CA ASP A 152 -10.08 -1.39 32.56
C ASP A 152 -10.20 -0.11 31.72
N THR A 153 -11.30 0.60 31.86
CA THR A 153 -11.57 1.85 31.12
C THR A 153 -10.53 2.95 31.38
N ASP A 154 -10.07 3.07 32.64
CA ASP A 154 -9.04 4.05 33.01
C ASP A 154 -7.68 3.69 32.38
N THR A 155 -7.34 2.42 32.34
CA THR A 155 -6.13 1.94 31.66
C THR A 155 -6.22 2.17 30.16
N LEU A 156 -7.38 1.92 29.54
CA LEU A 156 -7.61 2.21 28.11
C LEU A 156 -7.42 3.69 27.80
N ARG A 157 -7.99 4.56 28.64
CA ARG A 157 -7.80 6.03 28.55
C ARG A 157 -6.32 6.42 28.61
N SER A 158 -5.57 5.84 29.54
CA SER A 158 -4.14 6.07 29.68
C SER A 158 -3.36 5.61 28.43
N ILE A 159 -3.70 4.46 27.86
CA ILE A 159 -3.08 3.95 26.62
C ILE A 159 -3.36 4.91 25.45
N TYR A 160 -4.60 5.36 25.28
CA TYR A 160 -4.95 6.32 24.22
C TYR A 160 -4.23 7.66 24.38
N GLN A 161 -4.03 8.13 25.60
CA GLN A 161 -3.20 9.32 25.87
C GLN A 161 -1.73 9.09 25.48
N ILE A 162 -1.17 7.92 25.74
CA ILE A 162 0.19 7.54 25.30
C ILE A 162 0.27 7.54 23.78
N GLU A 163 -0.72 6.96 23.10
CA GLU A 163 -0.80 6.94 21.63
C GLU A 163 -0.94 8.36 21.06
N ALA A 164 -1.75 9.21 21.68
CA ALA A 164 -1.87 10.61 21.27
C ALA A 164 -0.55 11.40 21.45
N LYS A 165 0.18 11.16 22.55
CA LYS A 165 1.51 11.77 22.77
C LYS A 165 2.52 11.27 21.72
N TYR A 166 2.49 9.99 21.39
CA TYR A 166 3.31 9.41 20.31
C TYR A 166 3.07 10.11 18.98
N GLN A 167 1.80 10.30 18.59
CA GLN A 167 1.45 11.03 17.37
C GLN A 167 1.83 12.51 17.42
N ALA A 168 1.65 13.16 18.58
CA ALA A 168 2.04 14.55 18.78
C ALA A 168 3.56 14.74 18.58
N VAL A 169 4.39 13.81 19.06
CA VAL A 169 5.85 13.84 18.82
C VAL A 169 6.17 13.70 17.34
N ILE A 170 5.52 12.78 16.63
CA ILE A 170 5.72 12.60 15.18
C ILE A 170 5.36 13.89 14.44
N SER A 171 4.19 14.46 14.69
CA SER A 171 3.76 15.72 14.07
C SER A 171 4.68 16.88 14.40
N HIS A 172 5.18 16.95 15.65
CA HIS A 172 6.14 17.97 16.07
C HIS A 172 7.48 17.87 15.33
N LEU A 173 8.01 16.66 15.17
CA LEU A 173 9.33 16.43 14.57
C LEU A 173 9.32 16.51 13.04
N TYR A 174 8.25 16.09 12.40
CA TYR A 174 8.22 15.89 10.94
C TYR A 174 7.12 16.68 10.24
N GLY A 175 6.22 17.31 10.97
CA GLY A 175 5.02 17.97 10.44
C GLY A 175 3.98 16.95 9.96
N ASP A 176 2.77 17.45 9.70
CA ASP A 176 1.68 16.62 9.19
C ASP A 176 2.06 16.07 7.81
N GLY A 177 1.94 14.74 7.65
CA GLY A 177 2.32 14.05 6.43
C GLY A 177 3.80 14.23 6.02
N GLY A 178 4.69 14.53 6.98
CA GLY A 178 6.11 14.72 6.69
C GLY A 178 6.45 16.07 6.03
N SER A 179 5.59 17.08 6.21
CA SER A 179 5.73 18.42 5.59
C SER A 179 6.99 19.18 6.00
N GLN A 180 7.59 18.83 7.15
CA GLN A 180 8.83 19.41 7.64
C GLN A 180 10.08 18.61 7.22
N ILE A 181 9.92 17.47 6.58
CA ILE A 181 11.03 16.68 6.06
C ILE A 181 11.54 17.35 4.77
N SER A 182 12.84 17.64 4.72
CA SER A 182 13.43 18.30 3.56
C SER A 182 13.41 17.41 2.31
N ASP A 183 13.28 18.04 1.13
CA ASP A 183 13.31 17.34 -0.16
C ASP A 183 14.58 16.50 -0.34
N SER A 184 15.70 16.93 0.23
CA SER A 184 16.94 16.15 0.14
C SER A 184 16.86 14.82 0.90
N VAL A 185 16.17 14.78 2.05
CA VAL A 185 15.96 13.56 2.83
C VAL A 185 14.95 12.66 2.10
N LYS A 186 13.87 13.25 1.58
CA LYS A 186 12.87 12.52 0.77
C LYS A 186 13.51 11.90 -0.47
N GLU A 187 14.31 12.67 -1.21
CA GLU A 187 15.00 12.18 -2.42
C GLU A 187 16.01 11.07 -2.10
N GLN A 188 16.76 11.20 -1.01
CA GLN A 188 17.69 10.16 -0.59
C GLN A 188 16.93 8.87 -0.27
N TYR A 189 15.87 8.94 0.52
CA TYR A 189 15.05 7.79 0.89
C TYR A 189 14.41 7.12 -0.33
N TYR A 190 13.92 7.92 -1.28
CA TYR A 190 13.40 7.45 -2.55
C TYR A 190 14.44 6.63 -3.31
N ARG A 191 15.66 7.17 -3.47
CA ARG A 191 16.74 6.48 -4.18
C ARG A 191 17.22 5.20 -3.51
N GLU A 192 17.10 5.12 -2.21
CA GLU A 192 17.51 3.93 -1.43
C GLU A 192 16.48 2.80 -1.48
N ASN A 193 15.19 3.11 -1.69
CA ASN A 193 14.12 2.15 -1.48
C ASN A 193 13.31 1.81 -2.74
N TYR A 194 13.39 2.58 -3.81
CA TYR A 194 12.63 2.36 -5.03
C TYR A 194 13.51 1.99 -6.21
N TYR A 195 12.91 1.26 -7.16
CA TYR A 195 13.56 0.82 -8.39
C TYR A 195 12.64 1.13 -9.55
N ARG A 196 13.19 1.79 -10.59
CA ARG A 196 12.48 2.09 -11.84
C ARG A 196 12.90 1.12 -12.93
N PHE A 197 11.94 0.64 -13.70
CA PHE A 197 12.18 -0.18 -14.86
C PHE A 197 11.12 0.05 -15.94
N LYS A 198 11.46 -0.31 -17.17
CA LYS A 198 10.49 -0.51 -18.24
C LYS A 198 10.50 -1.98 -18.61
N GLN A 199 9.39 -2.45 -19.22
CA GLN A 199 9.26 -3.85 -19.61
C GLN A 199 8.70 -3.99 -21.03
N ILE A 200 9.08 -5.08 -21.67
CA ILE A 200 8.47 -5.59 -22.90
C ILE A 200 7.94 -6.98 -22.55
N LEU A 201 6.63 -7.19 -22.70
CA LEU A 201 6.01 -8.48 -22.52
C LEU A 201 5.93 -9.20 -23.87
N ILE A 202 6.66 -10.29 -23.99
CA ILE A 202 6.50 -11.27 -25.08
C ILE A 202 5.50 -12.30 -24.57
N SER A 203 4.20 -12.03 -24.82
CA SER A 203 3.09 -12.78 -24.23
C SER A 203 3.03 -14.20 -24.73
N ASN A 204 2.42 -15.10 -23.96
CA ASN A 204 2.10 -16.48 -24.36
C ASN A 204 0.69 -16.62 -24.96
N PHE A 205 0.00 -15.48 -25.15
CA PHE A 205 -1.33 -15.43 -25.73
C PHE A 205 -1.49 -14.19 -26.62
N TYR A 206 -2.56 -14.19 -27.41
CA TYR A 206 -3.07 -13.02 -28.12
C TYR A 206 -4.58 -12.90 -27.87
N TYR A 207 -5.13 -11.70 -28.05
CA TYR A 207 -6.57 -11.47 -27.99
C TYR A 207 -7.19 -11.63 -29.37
N GLU A 208 -8.40 -12.17 -29.42
CA GLU A 208 -9.28 -12.02 -30.57
C GLU A 208 -10.01 -10.68 -30.41
N TYR A 209 -9.99 -9.84 -31.45
CA TYR A 209 -10.59 -8.52 -31.42
C TYR A 209 -11.94 -8.50 -32.12
N GLU A 210 -12.79 -7.55 -31.72
CA GLU A 210 -14.05 -7.24 -32.41
C GLU A 210 -13.77 -6.83 -33.86
N VAL A 211 -14.56 -7.38 -34.78
CA VAL A 211 -14.51 -7.03 -36.21
C VAL A 211 -15.93 -6.78 -36.71
N ASP A 212 -16.06 -5.92 -37.74
CA ASP A 212 -17.32 -5.72 -38.44
C ASP A 212 -17.68 -6.90 -39.36
N ASP A 213 -18.80 -6.81 -40.05
CA ASP A 213 -19.31 -7.86 -40.93
C ASP A 213 -18.36 -8.15 -42.12
N ASP A 214 -17.51 -7.19 -42.48
CA ASP A 214 -16.52 -7.29 -43.55
C ASP A 214 -15.15 -7.76 -43.05
N GLY A 215 -15.00 -7.93 -41.72
CA GLY A 215 -13.78 -8.43 -41.07
C GLY A 215 -12.78 -7.33 -40.71
N ASN A 216 -13.15 -6.05 -40.78
CA ASN A 216 -12.30 -4.95 -40.36
C ASN A 216 -12.33 -4.80 -38.84
N MET A 217 -11.16 -4.61 -38.25
CA MET A 217 -11.06 -4.38 -36.79
C MET A 217 -11.76 -3.10 -36.37
N ILE A 218 -12.68 -3.22 -35.40
CA ILE A 218 -13.42 -2.08 -34.83
C ILE A 218 -12.55 -1.41 -33.77
N TYR A 219 -12.47 -0.08 -33.84
CA TYR A 219 -11.83 0.76 -32.83
C TYR A 219 -12.87 1.51 -32.04
N PHE A 220 -12.71 1.59 -30.74
CA PHE A 220 -13.64 2.18 -29.79
C PHE A 220 -13.01 3.40 -29.11
N ASP A 221 -13.83 4.37 -28.80
CA ASP A 221 -13.45 5.47 -27.92
C ASP A 221 -13.31 4.96 -26.48
N SER A 222 -12.18 5.22 -25.84
CA SER A 222 -11.86 4.68 -24.52
C SER A 222 -12.70 5.26 -23.37
N GLU A 223 -13.35 6.42 -23.57
CA GLU A 223 -14.18 7.04 -22.54
C GLU A 223 -15.64 6.61 -22.67
N SER A 224 -16.18 6.65 -23.88
CA SER A 224 -17.59 6.31 -24.15
C SER A 224 -17.84 4.81 -24.38
N GLY A 225 -16.81 4.06 -24.78
CA GLY A 225 -16.93 2.67 -25.18
C GLY A 225 -17.72 2.45 -26.48
N LEU A 226 -17.93 3.50 -27.28
CA LEU A 226 -18.64 3.46 -28.56
C LEU A 226 -17.63 3.31 -29.71
N PRO A 227 -18.03 2.72 -30.85
CA PRO A 227 -17.19 2.67 -32.05
C PRO A 227 -16.71 4.08 -32.44
N LEU A 228 -15.43 4.18 -32.77
CA LEU A 228 -14.80 5.45 -33.12
C LEU A 228 -14.44 5.45 -34.61
N TYR A 229 -15.13 6.27 -35.39
CA TYR A 229 -14.90 6.40 -36.82
C TYR A 229 -13.98 7.58 -37.13
N ASP A 230 -13.19 7.45 -38.21
CA ASP A 230 -12.29 8.52 -38.65
C ASP A 230 -13.09 9.80 -38.98
N SER A 231 -12.72 10.91 -38.37
CA SER A 231 -13.40 12.20 -38.53
C SER A 231 -12.88 13.02 -39.73
N THR A 232 -11.78 12.61 -40.36
CA THR A 232 -11.04 13.38 -41.36
C THR A 232 -11.02 12.75 -42.74
N ASN A 233 -10.97 11.43 -42.83
CA ASN A 233 -10.88 10.69 -44.07
C ASN A 233 -12.23 10.10 -44.50
N GLY A 234 -12.38 9.75 -45.76
CA GLY A 234 -13.59 9.16 -46.32
C GLY A 234 -14.75 10.13 -46.55
N VAL A 235 -15.89 9.57 -46.89
CA VAL A 235 -17.12 10.29 -47.19
C VAL A 235 -18.27 9.82 -46.30
N TYR A 236 -19.28 10.67 -46.10
CA TYR A 236 -20.53 10.23 -45.49
C TYR A 236 -21.45 9.63 -46.55
N HIS A 237 -22.03 8.49 -46.25
CA HIS A 237 -23.20 8.00 -47.00
C HIS A 237 -24.49 8.48 -46.34
N TYR A 238 -25.58 8.46 -47.11
CA TYR A 238 -26.88 9.00 -46.72
C TYR A 238 -27.97 7.99 -46.98
N ASP A 239 -28.97 7.93 -46.12
CA ASP A 239 -30.17 7.15 -46.29
C ASP A 239 -31.13 7.77 -47.32
N GLU A 240 -32.28 7.11 -47.59
CA GLU A 240 -33.28 7.57 -48.56
C GLU A 240 -33.95 8.92 -48.15
N ASP A 241 -33.89 9.27 -46.84
CA ASP A 241 -34.46 10.51 -46.30
C ASP A 241 -33.40 11.64 -46.26
N GLY A 242 -32.15 11.36 -46.64
CA GLY A 242 -31.05 12.33 -46.68
C GLY A 242 -30.32 12.54 -45.38
N ASN A 243 -30.48 11.65 -44.38
CA ASN A 243 -29.70 11.66 -43.14
C ASN A 243 -28.42 10.89 -43.38
N ARG A 244 -27.34 11.22 -42.61
CA ARG A 244 -26.11 10.45 -42.62
C ARG A 244 -26.38 9.03 -42.10
N LEU A 245 -25.69 8.06 -42.65
CA LEU A 245 -25.72 6.74 -42.08
C LEU A 245 -25.01 6.76 -40.73
N GLU A 246 -25.69 6.22 -39.75
CA GLU A 246 -25.23 6.03 -38.38
C GLU A 246 -25.10 4.54 -38.08
N ASP A 247 -24.24 4.17 -37.12
CA ASP A 247 -24.20 2.82 -36.60
C ASP A 247 -25.38 2.53 -35.66
N GLY A 248 -25.42 1.33 -35.08
CA GLY A 248 -26.49 0.94 -34.14
C GLY A 248 -26.52 1.75 -32.83
N TYR A 249 -25.55 2.62 -32.60
CA TYR A 249 -25.40 3.48 -31.42
C TYR A 249 -25.65 4.95 -31.75
N GLY A 250 -25.95 5.30 -33.02
CA GLY A 250 -26.23 6.69 -33.44
C GLY A 250 -24.96 7.50 -33.71
N VAL A 251 -23.87 6.86 -34.06
CA VAL A 251 -22.60 7.51 -34.44
C VAL A 251 -22.51 7.60 -35.96
N ASP A 252 -22.25 8.78 -36.51
CA ASP A 252 -22.06 9.03 -37.94
C ASP A 252 -20.91 8.19 -38.50
N ILE A 253 -21.15 7.35 -39.53
CA ILE A 253 -20.14 6.51 -40.16
C ILE A 253 -19.51 7.21 -41.36
N ARG A 254 -18.18 7.16 -41.47
CA ARG A 254 -17.46 7.49 -42.71
C ARG A 254 -17.01 6.24 -43.43
N PHE A 255 -17.08 6.29 -44.73
CA PHE A 255 -16.81 5.18 -45.64
C PHE A 255 -15.65 5.52 -46.59
N ASP A 256 -14.86 4.52 -46.93
CA ASP A 256 -13.82 4.62 -47.94
C ASP A 256 -14.37 4.53 -49.37
N GLU A 257 -13.48 4.41 -50.37
CA GLU A 257 -13.85 4.31 -51.81
C GLU A 257 -14.52 2.98 -52.12
N ASP A 258 -14.30 1.93 -51.34
CA ASP A 258 -14.86 0.58 -51.51
C ASP A 258 -16.20 0.44 -50.78
N GLY A 259 -16.53 1.40 -49.92
CA GLY A 259 -17.78 1.44 -49.17
C GLY A 259 -17.67 0.84 -47.79
N ASP A 260 -16.46 0.61 -47.28
CA ASP A 260 -16.20 0.06 -45.97
C ASP A 260 -16.10 1.15 -44.90
N PRO A 261 -16.55 0.92 -43.66
CA PRO A 261 -16.41 1.87 -42.53
C PRO A 261 -14.93 2.16 -42.24
N ILE A 262 -14.57 3.43 -42.06
CA ILE A 262 -13.22 3.84 -41.68
C ILE A 262 -13.18 4.10 -40.18
N TYR A 263 -12.54 3.22 -39.42
CA TYR A 263 -12.33 3.39 -37.99
C TYR A 263 -11.08 4.27 -37.70
N ASP A 264 -11.16 5.08 -36.64
CA ASP A 264 -10.04 5.93 -36.21
C ASP A 264 -9.00 5.08 -35.43
N LYS A 265 -8.10 4.46 -36.17
CA LYS A 265 -7.00 3.66 -35.61
C LYS A 265 -6.01 4.44 -34.76
N LYS A 266 -6.00 5.77 -34.88
CA LYS A 266 -5.02 6.63 -34.20
C LYS A 266 -5.49 6.99 -32.78
N ASN A 267 -6.78 7.24 -32.64
CA ASN A 267 -7.36 7.71 -31.38
C ASN A 267 -8.22 6.64 -30.70
N GLY A 268 -8.63 5.61 -31.45
CA GLY A 268 -9.44 4.50 -30.94
C GLY A 268 -8.59 3.34 -30.42
N VAL A 269 -9.21 2.54 -29.58
CA VAL A 269 -8.63 1.33 -28.97
C VAL A 269 -9.39 0.11 -29.50
N PRO A 270 -8.71 -0.93 -30.05
CA PRO A 270 -9.39 -2.16 -30.45
C PRO A 270 -9.89 -2.91 -29.22
N ALA A 271 -11.16 -3.24 -29.15
CA ALA A 271 -11.70 -4.03 -28.05
C ALA A 271 -11.50 -5.52 -28.29
N PRO A 272 -11.02 -6.29 -27.33
CA PRO A 272 -11.00 -7.74 -27.41
C PRO A 272 -12.44 -8.27 -27.38
N LYS A 273 -12.72 -9.31 -28.17
CA LYS A 273 -13.96 -10.08 -28.01
C LYS A 273 -14.07 -10.60 -26.59
N THR A 274 -15.29 -10.61 -26.07
CA THR A 274 -15.58 -11.13 -24.74
C THR A 274 -16.34 -12.45 -24.81
N ASP A 275 -16.11 -13.31 -23.81
CA ASP A 275 -16.89 -14.52 -23.59
C ASP A 275 -18.26 -14.18 -22.96
N GLU A 276 -19.07 -15.22 -22.66
CA GLU A 276 -20.41 -15.05 -22.05
C GLU A 276 -20.36 -14.41 -20.64
N ASP A 277 -19.21 -14.47 -19.98
CA ASP A 277 -18.97 -13.89 -18.64
C ASP A 277 -18.36 -12.47 -18.74
N GLY A 278 -18.10 -11.96 -19.94
CA GLY A 278 -17.54 -10.65 -20.20
C GLY A 278 -16.00 -10.57 -20.11
N ASN A 279 -15.32 -11.73 -20.07
CA ASN A 279 -13.85 -11.76 -20.07
C ASN A 279 -13.30 -11.74 -21.50
N ALA A 280 -12.19 -11.04 -21.70
CA ALA A 280 -11.52 -11.02 -23.00
C ALA A 280 -11.06 -12.42 -23.43
N VAL A 281 -11.42 -12.81 -24.67
CA VAL A 281 -11.07 -14.12 -25.24
C VAL A 281 -9.59 -14.16 -25.56
N LYS A 282 -8.85 -15.05 -24.88
CA LYS A 282 -7.42 -15.29 -25.07
C LYS A 282 -7.20 -16.58 -25.85
N HIS A 283 -6.32 -16.51 -26.83
CA HIS A 283 -5.80 -17.66 -27.54
C HIS A 283 -4.33 -17.87 -27.19
N TYR A 284 -4.00 -19.05 -26.67
CA TYR A 284 -2.63 -19.38 -26.31
C TYR A 284 -1.84 -19.92 -27.48
N PHE A 285 -0.58 -19.53 -27.57
CA PHE A 285 0.34 -20.05 -28.57
C PHE A 285 0.67 -21.52 -28.32
N SER A 286 0.97 -22.26 -29.39
CA SER A 286 1.46 -23.65 -29.31
C SER A 286 2.86 -23.73 -28.70
N ASP A 287 3.28 -24.92 -28.29
CA ASP A 287 4.63 -25.17 -27.75
C ASP A 287 5.75 -24.77 -28.73
N GLU A 288 5.54 -24.96 -30.05
CA GLU A 288 6.50 -24.55 -31.07
C GLU A 288 6.61 -23.03 -31.18
N GLU A 289 5.50 -22.32 -31.21
CA GLU A 289 5.45 -20.85 -31.19
C GLU A 289 6.02 -20.29 -29.88
N MET A 290 5.76 -20.96 -28.75
CA MET A 290 6.34 -20.56 -27.46
C MET A 290 7.87 -20.68 -27.43
N ALA A 291 8.44 -21.72 -28.06
CA ALA A 291 9.88 -21.84 -28.18
C ALA A 291 10.49 -20.71 -29.03
N GLU A 292 9.81 -20.27 -30.09
CA GLU A 292 10.22 -19.11 -30.88
C GLU A 292 10.14 -17.82 -30.08
N ARG A 293 9.10 -17.66 -29.27
CA ARG A 293 8.90 -16.47 -28.38
C ARG A 293 9.95 -16.42 -27.27
N GLU A 294 10.31 -17.56 -26.68
CA GLU A 294 11.42 -17.64 -25.73
C GLU A 294 12.75 -17.21 -26.37
N GLN A 295 13.01 -17.68 -27.59
CA GLN A 295 14.21 -17.28 -28.31
C GLN A 295 14.20 -15.79 -28.69
N ALA A 296 13.04 -15.24 -29.04
CA ALA A 296 12.88 -13.81 -29.26
C ALA A 296 13.18 -13.00 -28.00
N ALA A 297 12.68 -13.43 -26.81
CA ALA A 297 12.99 -12.80 -25.54
C ALA A 297 14.49 -12.80 -25.23
N LYS A 298 15.17 -13.93 -25.46
CA LYS A 298 16.62 -14.06 -25.28
C LYS A 298 17.41 -13.13 -26.22
N THR A 299 16.98 -13.08 -27.48
CA THR A 299 17.61 -12.21 -28.50
C THR A 299 17.43 -10.76 -28.13
N LEU A 300 16.20 -10.33 -27.84
CA LEU A 300 15.89 -8.97 -27.41
C LEU A 300 16.68 -8.56 -26.16
N CYS A 301 16.68 -9.39 -25.12
CA CYS A 301 17.41 -9.11 -23.88
C CYS A 301 18.90 -8.89 -24.15
N ASN A 302 19.53 -9.70 -25.00
CA ASN A 302 20.94 -9.57 -25.37
C ASN A 302 21.18 -8.29 -26.22
N GLU A 303 20.30 -7.97 -27.14
CA GLU A 303 20.40 -6.79 -28.00
C GLU A 303 20.37 -5.49 -27.21
N VAL A 304 19.46 -5.41 -26.23
CA VAL A 304 19.20 -4.17 -25.46
C VAL A 304 20.11 -4.00 -24.24
N SER A 305 20.73 -5.07 -23.76
CA SER A 305 21.62 -5.04 -22.58
C SER A 305 22.78 -4.05 -22.72
N GLY A 306 23.27 -3.52 -21.57
CA GLY A 306 24.39 -2.59 -21.52
C GLY A 306 24.02 -1.14 -21.78
N GLY A 307 22.81 -0.73 -21.37
CA GLY A 307 22.39 0.66 -21.36
C GLY A 307 21.88 1.19 -22.72
N LYS A 308 21.41 0.31 -23.58
CA LYS A 308 20.85 0.69 -24.88
C LYS A 308 19.38 1.11 -24.76
N PHE A 309 19.10 2.12 -23.93
CA PHE A 309 17.76 2.58 -23.57
C PHE A 309 16.89 2.92 -24.81
N SER A 310 17.40 3.73 -25.74
CA SER A 310 16.65 4.12 -26.94
C SER A 310 16.31 2.93 -27.83
N LEU A 311 17.17 1.91 -27.87
CA LEU A 311 16.86 0.69 -28.62
C LEU A 311 15.74 -0.09 -27.91
N PHE A 312 15.80 -0.20 -26.57
CA PHE A 312 14.76 -0.85 -25.80
C PHE A 312 13.40 -0.18 -26.03
N GLU A 313 13.36 1.14 -25.90
CA GLU A 313 12.14 1.94 -26.11
C GLU A 313 11.59 1.81 -27.53
N SER A 314 12.45 1.80 -28.54
CA SER A 314 12.01 1.58 -29.93
C SER A 314 11.42 0.18 -30.17
N LYS A 315 11.73 -0.80 -29.31
CA LYS A 315 11.20 -2.16 -29.39
C LYS A 315 9.92 -2.36 -28.59
N MET A 316 9.57 -1.42 -27.70
CA MET A 316 8.35 -1.55 -26.89
C MET A 316 7.08 -1.64 -27.76
N ASP A 317 7.04 -0.90 -28.87
CA ASP A 317 5.90 -0.89 -29.79
C ASP A 317 5.77 -2.19 -30.59
N ASP A 318 6.86 -2.91 -30.84
CA ASP A 318 6.88 -4.17 -31.61
C ASP A 318 6.13 -5.32 -30.87
N TRP A 319 5.94 -5.19 -29.54
CA TRP A 319 5.44 -6.26 -28.67
C TRP A 319 4.21 -5.88 -27.85
N LYS A 320 3.45 -4.88 -28.27
CA LYS A 320 2.18 -4.53 -27.61
C LYS A 320 1.20 -5.68 -27.65
N VAL A 321 0.75 -6.13 -26.51
CA VAL A 321 -0.25 -7.20 -26.36
C VAL A 321 -1.66 -6.63 -26.34
N TYR A 322 -1.80 -5.40 -25.76
CA TYR A 322 -3.06 -4.70 -25.64
C TYR A 322 -2.79 -3.20 -25.61
N GLU A 323 -3.41 -2.48 -26.53
CA GLU A 323 -3.20 -1.04 -26.69
C GLU A 323 -3.89 -0.21 -25.58
N GLY A 324 -4.79 -0.81 -24.80
CA GLY A 324 -5.45 -0.17 -23.65
C GLY A 324 -4.58 0.00 -22.39
N ALA A 325 -3.36 -0.50 -22.42
CA ALA A 325 -2.39 -0.23 -21.35
C ALA A 325 -1.75 1.16 -21.53
N GLY A 326 -2.55 2.17 -21.65
CA GLY A 326 -2.35 3.59 -21.83
C GLY A 326 -0.94 4.19 -21.71
N GLU A 327 -0.84 5.48 -21.95
CA GLU A 327 0.36 6.33 -21.74
C GLU A 327 1.02 6.19 -20.36
N TYR A 328 0.33 5.57 -19.41
CA TYR A 328 0.67 5.34 -18.01
C TYR A 328 2.04 4.66 -17.82
N TYR A 329 2.47 3.85 -18.76
CA TYR A 329 3.69 3.04 -18.62
C TYR A 329 4.83 3.50 -19.54
N SER A 330 4.65 4.56 -20.30
CA SER A 330 5.71 5.12 -21.15
C SER A 330 6.93 5.53 -20.34
N ASP A 331 6.71 6.07 -19.13
CA ASP A 331 7.77 6.50 -18.21
C ASP A 331 8.34 5.34 -17.37
N GLY A 332 7.67 4.17 -17.38
CA GLY A 332 8.07 2.98 -16.66
C GLY A 332 7.34 2.76 -15.35
N TYR A 333 7.72 1.68 -14.68
CA TYR A 333 7.13 1.19 -13.43
C TYR A 333 8.07 1.46 -12.27
N TYR A 334 7.50 1.59 -11.06
CA TYR A 334 8.24 1.76 -9.83
C TYR A 334 7.92 0.62 -8.86
N LEU A 335 8.93 -0.05 -8.33
CA LEU A 335 8.76 -1.10 -7.32
C LEU A 335 9.59 -0.81 -6.08
N SER A 336 9.07 -1.20 -4.92
CA SER A 336 9.71 -1.03 -3.62
C SER A 336 9.28 -2.15 -2.67
N ASP A 337 10.13 -2.51 -1.71
CA ASP A 337 9.71 -3.37 -0.59
C ASP A 337 8.60 -2.72 0.26
N LEU A 338 8.54 -1.40 0.28
CA LEU A 338 7.56 -0.64 1.06
C LEU A 338 6.12 -0.83 0.56
N GLU A 339 5.97 -1.13 -0.73
CA GLU A 339 4.69 -1.34 -1.41
C GLU A 339 4.38 -2.85 -1.65
N SER A 340 5.30 -3.74 -1.24
CA SER A 340 5.30 -5.15 -1.66
C SER A 340 4.10 -5.96 -1.16
N SER A 341 3.35 -5.50 -0.17
CA SER A 341 2.16 -6.18 0.35
C SER A 341 1.02 -6.33 -0.68
N GLY A 342 1.02 -5.48 -1.72
CA GLY A 342 0.05 -5.52 -2.82
C GLY A 342 0.58 -6.21 -4.09
N TYR A 343 1.83 -6.70 -4.09
CA TYR A 343 2.46 -7.23 -5.29
C TYR A 343 2.06 -8.67 -5.60
N THR A 344 1.90 -8.96 -6.89
CA THR A 344 1.80 -10.33 -7.40
C THR A 344 3.16 -11.03 -7.30
N GLU A 345 3.18 -12.36 -7.42
CA GLU A 345 4.42 -13.16 -7.43
C GLU A 345 5.41 -12.65 -8.50
N ASN A 346 4.91 -12.36 -9.69
CA ASN A 346 5.70 -11.79 -10.79
C ASN A 346 6.34 -10.43 -10.43
N MET A 347 5.61 -9.54 -9.77
CA MET A 347 6.16 -8.25 -9.30
C MET A 347 7.25 -8.44 -8.22
N LEU A 348 7.09 -9.43 -7.35
CA LEU A 348 8.11 -9.78 -6.34
C LEU A 348 9.38 -10.32 -6.99
N ASP A 349 9.27 -11.13 -8.04
CA ASP A 349 10.40 -11.63 -8.83
C ASP A 349 11.12 -10.51 -9.58
N MET A 350 10.36 -9.57 -10.16
CA MET A 350 10.91 -8.37 -10.77
C MET A 350 11.67 -7.53 -9.73
N LEU A 351 11.08 -7.25 -8.58
CA LEU A 351 11.73 -6.50 -7.49
C LEU A 351 13.02 -7.18 -7.02
N SER A 352 12.98 -8.50 -6.79
CA SER A 352 14.16 -9.29 -6.41
C SER A 352 15.29 -9.21 -7.45
N SER A 353 14.92 -9.13 -8.73
CA SER A 353 15.87 -8.99 -9.83
C SER A 353 16.44 -7.57 -9.90
N LEU A 354 15.58 -6.55 -9.82
CA LEU A 354 15.95 -5.14 -9.87
C LEU A 354 16.94 -4.73 -8.77
N LYS A 355 16.81 -5.32 -7.57
CA LYS A 355 17.78 -5.13 -6.47
C LYS A 355 19.20 -5.52 -6.83
N LYS A 356 19.38 -6.51 -7.72
CA LYS A 356 20.67 -7.05 -8.14
C LYS A 356 21.20 -6.44 -9.44
N MET A 357 20.33 -5.82 -10.23
CA MET A 357 20.65 -5.21 -11.52
C MET A 357 21.28 -3.82 -11.34
N LYS A 358 22.19 -3.49 -12.24
CA LYS A 358 22.66 -2.10 -12.44
C LYS A 358 21.75 -1.41 -13.44
N VAL A 359 21.73 -0.08 -13.41
CA VAL A 359 21.06 0.73 -14.42
C VAL A 359 21.60 0.39 -15.82
N GLY A 360 20.70 0.14 -16.76
CA GLY A 360 21.00 -0.33 -18.11
C GLY A 360 21.15 -1.83 -18.26
N ASP A 361 21.11 -2.61 -17.18
CA ASP A 361 21.02 -4.07 -17.27
C ASP A 361 19.61 -4.46 -17.75
N ALA A 362 19.53 -5.50 -18.59
CA ALA A 362 18.29 -6.13 -18.99
C ALA A 362 18.25 -7.57 -18.48
N LYS A 363 17.03 -8.06 -18.16
CA LYS A 363 16.80 -9.43 -17.68
C LYS A 363 15.44 -9.94 -18.13
N ILE A 364 15.34 -11.26 -18.31
CA ILE A 364 14.07 -11.94 -18.58
C ILE A 364 13.50 -12.45 -17.26
N ILE A 365 12.22 -12.19 -17.03
CA ILE A 365 11.40 -12.76 -15.97
C ILE A 365 10.25 -13.52 -16.62
N GLU A 366 10.13 -14.80 -16.31
CA GLU A 366 9.04 -15.64 -16.79
C GLU A 366 7.83 -15.50 -15.86
N SER A 367 6.63 -15.45 -16.43
CA SER A 367 5.37 -15.41 -15.71
C SER A 367 4.30 -16.26 -16.39
N GLU A 368 3.14 -16.37 -15.78
CA GLU A 368 1.96 -17.00 -16.39
C GLU A 368 1.51 -16.32 -17.70
N ASN A 369 1.93 -15.08 -17.95
CA ASN A 369 1.56 -14.32 -19.15
C ASN A 369 2.63 -14.33 -20.26
N GLY A 370 3.79 -14.96 -20.01
CA GLY A 370 4.90 -15.06 -20.96
C GLY A 370 6.23 -14.55 -20.41
N TYR A 371 7.04 -13.95 -21.27
CA TYR A 371 8.40 -13.51 -20.95
C TYR A 371 8.47 -11.99 -20.86
N HIS A 372 8.72 -11.47 -19.66
CA HIS A 372 8.96 -10.05 -19.43
C HIS A 372 10.45 -9.74 -19.60
N VAL A 373 10.81 -9.02 -20.65
CA VAL A 373 12.15 -8.44 -20.77
C VAL A 373 12.14 -7.11 -20.05
N ILE A 374 12.72 -7.06 -18.86
CA ILE A 374 12.80 -5.84 -18.05
C ILE A 374 14.16 -5.16 -18.23
N MET A 375 14.19 -3.84 -18.26
CA MET A 375 15.42 -3.03 -18.21
C MET A 375 15.35 -2.05 -17.05
N LYS A 376 16.40 -2.02 -16.22
CA LYS A 376 16.49 -1.08 -15.09
C LYS A 376 16.89 0.30 -15.55
N TYR A 377 16.17 1.31 -15.10
CA TYR A 377 16.39 2.72 -15.39
C TYR A 377 16.84 3.50 -14.16
N GLU A 378 17.45 4.66 -14.37
CA GLU A 378 17.64 5.64 -13.30
C GLU A 378 16.28 6.13 -12.78
N LEU A 379 16.24 6.43 -11.50
CA LEU A 379 15.06 7.05 -10.90
C LEU A 379 14.96 8.51 -11.31
N ASP A 380 13.79 8.94 -11.73
CA ASP A 380 13.51 10.34 -12.01
C ASP A 380 13.46 11.13 -10.71
N LYS A 381 14.06 12.31 -10.70
CA LYS A 381 14.10 13.15 -9.50
C LYS A 381 12.70 13.60 -9.09
N GLY A 382 12.36 13.42 -7.81
CA GLY A 382 11.13 13.94 -7.23
C GLY A 382 9.84 13.22 -7.69
N LYS A 383 9.94 12.07 -8.35
CA LYS A 383 8.77 11.34 -8.89
C LYS A 383 7.79 10.88 -7.79
N TYR A 384 8.27 10.66 -6.58
CA TYR A 384 7.44 10.32 -5.41
C TYR A 384 6.43 11.41 -5.01
N SER A 385 6.55 12.62 -5.54
CA SER A 385 5.62 13.74 -5.30
C SER A 385 4.71 14.04 -6.49
N ASP A 386 4.79 13.25 -7.55
CA ASP A 386 3.98 13.40 -8.75
C ASP A 386 2.62 12.71 -8.56
N SER A 387 1.53 13.49 -8.65
CA SER A 387 0.17 13.00 -8.44
C SER A 387 -0.24 11.88 -9.40
N ASP A 388 0.31 11.87 -10.61
CA ASP A 388 0.00 10.87 -11.63
C ASP A 388 0.60 9.49 -11.28
N TYR A 389 1.52 9.47 -10.32
CA TYR A 389 2.19 8.27 -9.82
C TYR A 389 1.88 7.95 -8.36
N ALA A 390 0.90 8.61 -7.75
CA ALA A 390 0.59 8.49 -6.32
C ALA A 390 0.35 7.03 -5.87
N GLU A 391 -0.21 6.18 -6.70
CA GLU A 391 -0.44 4.77 -6.39
C GLU A 391 0.86 3.97 -6.17
N TRP A 392 1.95 4.34 -6.88
CA TRP A 392 3.26 3.70 -6.77
C TRP A 392 4.03 4.09 -5.51
N PHE A 393 3.58 5.16 -4.84
CA PHE A 393 4.22 5.76 -3.67
C PHE A 393 3.25 5.92 -2.50
N ALA A 394 2.20 5.08 -2.45
CA ALA A 394 1.13 5.20 -1.46
C ALA A 394 1.64 5.13 0.01
N ASN A 395 2.70 4.37 0.25
CA ASN A 395 3.31 4.21 1.58
C ASN A 395 4.58 5.04 1.78
N PHE A 396 5.00 5.83 0.80
CA PHE A 396 6.29 6.53 0.83
C PHE A 396 6.45 7.43 2.06
N ASP A 397 5.56 8.41 2.24
CA ASP A 397 5.68 9.37 3.34
C ASP A 397 5.55 8.70 4.72
N ASN A 398 4.59 7.77 4.86
CA ASN A 398 4.39 7.04 6.10
C ASN A 398 5.60 6.18 6.47
N SER A 399 6.20 5.51 5.50
CA SER A 399 7.37 4.66 5.71
C SER A 399 8.62 5.50 6.02
N LEU A 400 8.79 6.64 5.36
CA LEU A 400 9.88 7.58 5.65
C LEU A 400 9.76 8.14 7.06
N ILE A 401 8.58 8.65 7.45
CA ILE A 401 8.31 9.17 8.79
C ILE A 401 8.59 8.09 9.82
N THR A 402 8.06 6.89 9.62
CA THR A 402 8.26 5.74 10.52
C THR A 402 9.74 5.42 10.68
N LYS A 403 10.50 5.34 9.58
CA LYS A 403 11.94 5.10 9.64
C LYS A 403 12.68 6.18 10.43
N LEU A 404 12.45 7.45 10.09
CA LEU A 404 13.12 8.57 10.77
C LEU A 404 12.79 8.61 12.25
N PHE A 405 11.55 8.27 12.60
CA PHE A 405 11.09 8.24 13.98
C PHE A 405 11.72 7.06 14.75
N ILE A 406 11.77 5.87 14.17
CA ILE A 406 12.45 4.71 14.78
C ILE A 406 13.94 5.03 14.98
N ASP A 407 14.62 5.57 13.97
CA ASP A 407 16.03 5.98 14.07
C ASP A 407 16.25 7.01 15.21
N ARG A 408 15.25 7.86 15.47
CA ARG A 408 15.27 8.79 16.59
C ARG A 408 15.08 8.09 17.93
N CYS A 409 14.14 7.13 18.00
CA CYS A 409 13.84 6.35 19.21
C CYS A 409 15.00 5.44 19.60
N GLU A 410 15.70 4.85 18.64
CA GLU A 410 16.83 3.93 18.88
C GLU A 410 17.96 4.57 19.71
N LYS A 411 18.09 5.88 19.69
CA LYS A 411 19.07 6.62 20.50
C LYS A 411 18.85 6.45 22.02
N PHE A 412 17.62 6.12 22.40
CA PHE A 412 17.25 5.89 23.80
C PHE A 412 17.34 4.43 24.23
N TYR A 413 17.40 3.48 23.28
CA TYR A 413 17.29 2.06 23.57
C TYR A 413 18.34 1.51 24.52
N SER A 414 19.56 2.04 24.47
CA SER A 414 20.65 1.59 25.36
C SER A 414 20.41 1.96 26.82
N GLU A 415 19.57 2.94 27.09
CA GLU A 415 19.23 3.44 28.42
C GLU A 415 17.89 2.92 28.92
N ILE A 416 17.05 2.38 28.02
CA ILE A 416 15.78 1.74 28.39
C ILE A 416 16.07 0.43 29.14
N LYS A 417 15.56 0.37 30.34
CA LYS A 417 15.68 -0.81 31.20
C LYS A 417 14.45 -1.69 31.03
N THR A 418 14.65 -2.97 30.69
CA THR A 418 13.60 -3.99 30.75
C THR A 418 13.50 -4.54 32.18
N VAL A 419 12.30 -4.52 32.76
CA VAL A 419 12.03 -5.07 34.08
C VAL A 419 11.62 -6.53 33.95
N GLU A 420 12.63 -7.39 33.87
CA GLU A 420 12.46 -8.83 33.57
C GLU A 420 11.53 -9.57 34.52
N GLU A 421 11.48 -9.19 35.78
CA GLU A 421 10.59 -9.83 36.78
C GLU A 421 9.12 -9.56 36.50
N ASN A 422 8.78 -8.38 35.93
CA ASN A 422 7.42 -8.05 35.56
C ASN A 422 7.10 -8.62 34.16
N LEU A 423 8.05 -8.56 33.22
CA LEU A 423 7.86 -9.14 31.89
C LEU A 423 7.61 -10.65 31.96
N LYS A 424 8.21 -11.38 32.91
CA LYS A 424 7.93 -12.80 33.16
C LYS A 424 6.51 -13.10 33.63
N LYS A 425 5.79 -12.11 34.15
CA LYS A 425 4.37 -12.25 34.55
C LYS A 425 3.44 -12.09 33.35
N ALA A 426 3.93 -11.53 32.23
CA ALA A 426 3.13 -11.26 31.05
C ALA A 426 2.55 -12.53 30.46
N LYS A 427 1.30 -12.45 30.02
CA LYS A 427 0.71 -13.46 29.18
C LYS A 427 1.37 -13.41 27.80
N SER A 428 1.70 -14.59 27.26
CA SER A 428 2.13 -14.70 25.88
C SER A 428 0.99 -14.37 24.91
N ILE A 429 1.35 -13.88 23.71
CA ILE A 429 0.38 -13.57 22.65
C ILE A 429 -0.59 -14.73 22.35
N LYS A 430 -0.14 -15.98 22.42
CA LYS A 430 -1.02 -17.14 22.19
C LYS A 430 -2.11 -17.31 23.27
N SER A 431 -1.87 -16.88 24.51
CA SER A 431 -2.76 -17.07 25.65
C SER A 431 -3.65 -15.86 25.96
N ILE A 432 -3.31 -14.67 25.42
CA ILE A 432 -4.11 -13.45 25.62
C ILE A 432 -5.38 -13.47 24.77
N GLY A 433 -6.38 -12.65 25.12
CA GLY A 433 -7.62 -12.47 24.34
C GLY A 433 -7.35 -11.85 22.96
N THR A 434 -8.17 -12.23 21.97
CA THR A 434 -8.11 -11.64 20.63
C THR A 434 -8.88 -10.32 20.62
N ASN A 435 -8.19 -9.20 20.39
CA ASN A 435 -8.79 -7.86 20.39
C ASN A 435 -9.02 -7.37 18.97
N PHE A 436 -10.27 -7.15 18.61
CA PHE A 436 -10.66 -6.66 17.28
C PHE A 436 -11.07 -5.19 17.26
N ASP A 437 -11.42 -4.61 18.39
CA ASP A 437 -12.20 -3.37 18.44
C ASP A 437 -11.51 -2.23 19.20
N TYR A 438 -10.70 -2.54 20.20
CA TYR A 438 -10.10 -1.52 21.09
C TYR A 438 -8.62 -1.32 20.89
#